data_f26cecf88f8976ae0948a6460cb99b35
#
_entry.id   f26cecf88f8976ae0948a6460cb99b35
#
_cell.length_a   1.000
_cell.length_b   1.000
_cell.length_c   1.000
_cell.angle_alpha   90.00
_cell.angle_beta   90.00
_cell.angle_gamma   90.00
#
_symmetry.space_group_name_H-M   'P 1'
#
loop_
_entity.id
_entity.type
_entity.pdbx_description
1 polymer ?
#
loop_
_entity_poly.entity_id
_entity_poly.type
_entity_poly.pdbx_seq_one_letter_code
_entity_poly.pdbx_strand_id
1 'polypeptide(L)'
;MSGRALRWLASLLPRPDGGGVASLVIIRHHRVYGPDEHPLYRLGVGERLLRAQLALLAQRGLVPVTVSEGLARLASGEPRRTVALSFDDGYADNVRRALPLLAAAGARATFFLTAGLIEEHRAPWWDELAHLLATARVGRLEHEGRIHELADETGRVRALRALLPAFRASPVDQRALLEGLAGRLGVPGPAPCELATWEECALLRVAGMEVGAHTLTHPFLSTLPAAEQAAEIGGSFELIARRLGGRPRGLAYPGGDHDAASLEAARAAGAAWAVTTRAGENRAGAPAFELLRRGLSEGACLGPGGRFSARLTLAELDGRFERLRARRAPAAAETAG
;
A
#
# COMPACT_ATOMS: atom_id res chain seq x y z
N MET A 1 19.29 21.08 9.88
CA MET A 1 19.25 19.64 10.25
C MET A 1 18.52 18.88 9.17
N SER A 2 19.08 17.74 8.70
CA SER A 2 18.39 16.90 7.72
C SER A 2 17.09 16.33 8.32
N GLY A 3 16.08 16.06 7.48
CA GLY A 3 14.82 15.47 7.96
C GLY A 3 14.99 14.13 8.69
N ARG A 4 16.08 13.38 8.38
CA ARG A 4 16.46 12.14 9.08
C ARG A 4 16.94 12.39 10.51
N ALA A 5 17.72 13.45 10.74
CA ALA A 5 18.20 13.81 12.08
C ALA A 5 17.04 14.26 12.99
N LEU A 6 16.07 15.01 12.46
CA LEU A 6 14.89 15.41 13.21
C LEU A 6 14.02 14.21 13.60
N ARG A 7 13.85 13.23 12.71
CA ARG A 7 13.14 11.98 13.01
C ARG A 7 13.87 11.17 14.07
N TRP A 8 15.20 11.12 14.01
CA TRP A 8 15.97 10.40 15.01
C TRP A 8 15.76 11.00 16.41
N LEU A 9 15.81 12.33 16.56
CA LEU A 9 15.51 13.02 17.82
C LEU A 9 14.07 12.78 18.27
N ALA A 10 13.11 12.85 17.37
CA ALA A 10 11.70 12.60 17.69
C ALA A 10 11.44 11.14 18.13
N SER A 11 12.28 10.21 17.73
CA SER A 11 12.20 8.81 18.20
C SER A 11 12.56 8.65 19.68
N LEU A 12 13.08 9.69 20.34
CA LEU A 12 13.33 9.74 21.79
C LEU A 12 12.07 10.03 22.60
N LEU A 13 11.03 10.58 21.96
CA LEU A 13 9.78 10.90 22.65
C LEU A 13 9.14 9.62 23.23
N PRO A 14 8.45 9.71 24.37
CA PRO A 14 7.71 8.59 24.92
C PRO A 14 6.61 8.13 23.95
N ARG A 15 6.17 6.89 24.11
CA ARG A 15 5.01 6.37 23.38
C ARG A 15 3.80 7.26 23.68
N PRO A 16 2.98 7.66 22.69
CA PRO A 16 1.84 8.55 22.89
C PRO A 16 0.79 8.02 23.87
N ASP A 17 0.64 6.71 23.95
CA ASP A 17 -0.36 6.04 24.78
C ASP A 17 0.30 5.00 25.69
N GLY A 18 -0.06 5.03 26.97
CA GLY A 18 0.37 4.07 27.96
C GLY A 18 -0.03 2.63 27.58
N GLY A 19 0.85 1.67 27.84
CA GLY A 19 0.57 0.25 27.60
C GLY A 19 -0.62 -0.26 28.42
N GLY A 20 -1.29 -1.31 27.95
CA GLY A 20 -2.34 -2.02 28.71
C GLY A 20 -3.75 -1.93 28.13
N VAL A 21 -3.95 -1.29 26.99
CA VAL A 21 -5.23 -1.26 26.29
C VAL A 21 -5.17 -2.14 25.04
N ALA A 22 -6.23 -2.91 24.78
CA ALA A 22 -6.37 -3.69 23.57
C ALA A 22 -6.24 -2.79 22.33
N SER A 23 -5.36 -3.14 21.41
CA SER A 23 -5.16 -2.33 20.20
C SER A 23 -4.63 -3.16 19.05
N LEU A 24 -4.96 -2.72 17.82
CA LEU A 24 -4.54 -3.34 16.58
C LEU A 24 -3.81 -2.32 15.70
N VAL A 25 -2.54 -2.59 15.41
CA VAL A 25 -1.77 -1.87 14.40
C VAL A 25 -1.72 -2.72 13.14
N ILE A 26 -2.24 -2.18 12.05
CA ILE A 26 -2.17 -2.80 10.73
C ILE A 26 -1.02 -2.14 9.96
N ILE A 27 0.01 -2.92 9.64
CA ILE A 27 1.16 -2.45 8.87
C ILE A 27 0.86 -2.68 7.38
N ARG A 28 1.08 -1.64 6.56
CA ARG A 28 0.90 -1.68 5.12
C ARG A 28 2.22 -1.78 4.40
N HIS A 29 2.33 -2.74 3.52
CA HIS A 29 3.34 -2.91 2.49
C HIS A 29 2.69 -3.00 1.10
N HIS A 30 3.51 -3.00 0.04
CA HIS A 30 3.11 -3.30 -1.34
C HIS A 30 4.10 -4.29 -1.92
N ARG A 31 5.26 -3.84 -2.43
CA ARG A 31 6.28 -4.66 -3.05
C ARG A 31 7.39 -5.10 -2.11
N VAL A 32 8.02 -6.24 -2.43
CA VAL A 32 9.23 -6.72 -1.76
C VAL A 32 10.33 -6.95 -2.78
N TYR A 33 11.28 -6.03 -2.83
CA TYR A 33 12.35 -6.02 -3.81
C TYR A 33 13.50 -6.96 -3.44
N GLY A 34 14.06 -7.63 -4.45
CA GLY A 34 15.34 -8.31 -4.36
C GLY A 34 16.51 -7.34 -4.19
N PRO A 35 17.72 -7.88 -3.94
CA PRO A 35 18.90 -7.05 -3.66
C PRO A 35 19.32 -6.15 -4.84
N ASP A 36 19.06 -6.62 -6.07
CA ASP A 36 19.50 -5.94 -7.31
C ASP A 36 18.34 -5.24 -8.04
N GLU A 37 17.17 -5.16 -7.41
CA GLU A 37 16.00 -4.51 -7.99
C GLU A 37 15.91 -3.04 -7.55
N HIS A 38 16.02 -2.14 -8.52
CA HIS A 38 15.97 -0.70 -8.30
C HIS A 38 14.97 -0.03 -9.24
N PRO A 39 13.65 -0.28 -9.06
CA PRO A 39 12.65 0.32 -9.94
C PRO A 39 12.60 1.83 -9.77
N LEU A 40 12.27 2.54 -10.86
CA LEU A 40 12.11 3.98 -10.86
C LEU A 40 11.04 4.44 -9.85
N TYR A 41 9.94 3.66 -9.75
CA TYR A 41 8.89 3.86 -8.75
C TYR A 41 9.05 2.88 -7.58
N ARG A 42 9.65 3.35 -6.50
CA ARG A 42 9.89 2.53 -5.30
C ARG A 42 8.67 2.53 -4.37
N LEU A 43 7.81 1.57 -4.56
CA LEU A 43 6.56 1.42 -3.79
C LEU A 43 6.69 0.44 -2.61
N GLY A 44 7.84 -0.20 -2.42
CA GLY A 44 8.00 -1.30 -1.46
C GLY A 44 9.21 -1.17 -0.56
N VAL A 45 9.61 -2.31 -0.03
CA VAL A 45 10.77 -2.48 0.83
C VAL A 45 11.68 -3.57 0.28
N GLY A 46 12.98 -3.48 0.55
CA GLY A 46 13.88 -4.58 0.22
C GLY A 46 13.64 -5.79 1.11
N GLU A 47 13.88 -7.00 0.58
CA GLU A 47 13.73 -8.28 1.30
C GLU A 47 14.48 -8.30 2.64
N ARG A 48 15.71 -7.74 2.68
CA ARG A 48 16.50 -7.62 3.91
C ARG A 48 15.81 -6.76 4.96
N LEU A 49 15.12 -5.70 4.53
CA LEU A 49 14.40 -4.81 5.43
C LEU A 49 13.16 -5.49 6.01
N LEU A 50 12.36 -6.17 5.17
CA LEU A 50 11.21 -6.94 5.65
C LEU A 50 11.63 -8.01 6.66
N ARG A 51 12.70 -8.75 6.39
CA ARG A 51 13.28 -9.72 7.34
C ARG A 51 13.66 -9.07 8.68
N ALA A 52 14.29 -7.90 8.64
CA ALA A 52 14.67 -7.16 9.85
C ALA A 52 13.45 -6.64 10.62
N GLN A 53 12.39 -6.22 9.94
CA GLN A 53 11.13 -5.80 10.55
C GLN A 53 10.46 -6.99 11.26
N LEU A 54 10.36 -8.16 10.61
CA LEU A 54 9.78 -9.38 11.19
C LEU A 54 10.58 -9.83 12.41
N ALA A 55 11.90 -9.85 12.33
CA ALA A 55 12.78 -10.20 13.46
C ALA A 55 12.59 -9.25 14.65
N LEU A 56 12.48 -7.94 14.39
CA LEU A 56 12.22 -6.93 15.42
C LEU A 56 10.87 -7.15 16.10
N LEU A 57 9.82 -7.43 15.34
CA LEU A 57 8.49 -7.72 15.88
C LEU A 57 8.51 -8.98 16.75
N ALA A 58 9.15 -10.05 16.28
CA ALA A 58 9.30 -11.29 17.04
C ALA A 58 10.06 -11.08 18.37
N GLN A 59 11.15 -10.29 18.38
CA GLN A 59 11.89 -9.91 19.60
C GLN A 59 11.01 -9.12 20.60
N ARG A 60 9.91 -8.54 20.15
CA ARG A 60 8.93 -7.83 20.99
C ARG A 60 7.73 -8.70 21.38
N GLY A 61 7.74 -9.98 21.04
CA GLY A 61 6.61 -10.89 21.26
C GLY A 61 5.40 -10.56 20.36
N LEU A 62 5.60 -9.83 19.26
CA LEU A 62 4.57 -9.40 18.33
C LEU A 62 4.68 -10.24 17.05
N VAL A 63 4.14 -11.46 17.05
CA VAL A 63 4.04 -12.25 15.82
C VAL A 63 2.88 -11.73 14.99
N PRO A 64 3.15 -11.25 13.74
CA PRO A 64 2.10 -10.70 12.90
C PRO A 64 1.02 -11.73 12.52
N VAL A 65 -0.21 -11.24 12.45
CA VAL A 65 -1.40 -12.01 12.08
C VAL A 65 -2.10 -11.38 10.88
N THR A 66 -3.16 -12.02 10.36
CA THR A 66 -4.04 -11.42 9.35
C THR A 66 -4.86 -10.27 9.95
N VAL A 67 -5.44 -9.42 9.11
CA VAL A 67 -6.31 -8.33 9.59
C VAL A 67 -7.55 -8.89 10.29
N SER A 68 -8.20 -9.94 9.73
CA SER A 68 -9.35 -10.57 10.37
C SER A 68 -9.01 -11.16 11.74
N GLU A 69 -7.87 -11.81 11.90
CA GLU A 69 -7.41 -12.32 13.20
C GLU A 69 -7.10 -11.19 14.18
N GLY A 70 -6.47 -10.11 13.68
CA GLY A 70 -6.21 -8.92 14.47
C GLY A 70 -7.48 -8.28 15.01
N LEU A 71 -8.52 -8.19 14.18
CA LEU A 71 -9.83 -7.68 14.59
C LEU A 71 -10.54 -8.61 15.59
N ALA A 72 -10.45 -9.93 15.40
CA ALA A 72 -10.99 -10.90 16.36
C ALA A 72 -10.32 -10.77 17.74
N ARG A 73 -9.00 -10.61 17.80
CA ARG A 73 -8.26 -10.37 19.04
C ARG A 73 -8.61 -9.01 19.67
N LEU A 74 -8.81 -7.98 18.86
CA LEU A 74 -9.26 -6.69 19.35
C LEU A 74 -10.65 -6.77 19.99
N ALA A 75 -11.57 -7.52 19.36
CA ALA A 75 -12.92 -7.74 19.83
C ALA A 75 -12.97 -8.59 21.11
N SER A 76 -12.02 -9.52 21.34
CA SER A 76 -11.94 -10.31 22.57
C SER A 76 -11.58 -9.48 23.80
N GLY A 77 -11.12 -8.23 23.60
CA GLY A 77 -10.78 -7.34 24.72
C GLY A 77 -9.46 -7.68 25.43
N GLU A 78 -8.68 -8.65 24.92
CA GLU A 78 -7.36 -8.93 25.52
C GLU A 78 -6.53 -7.64 25.61
N PRO A 79 -6.03 -7.27 26.81
CA PRO A 79 -5.32 -6.00 27.02
C PRO A 79 -3.89 -6.07 26.46
N ARG A 80 -3.77 -6.43 25.18
CA ARG A 80 -2.47 -6.49 24.49
C ARG A 80 -2.55 -5.84 23.13
N ARG A 81 -1.42 -5.39 22.66
CA ARG A 81 -1.24 -4.90 21.30
C ARG A 81 -1.12 -6.07 20.34
N THR A 82 -1.90 -6.04 19.27
CA THR A 82 -1.79 -6.95 18.13
C THR A 82 -1.22 -6.21 16.93
N VAL A 83 -0.39 -6.89 16.13
CA VAL A 83 0.12 -6.40 14.86
C VAL A 83 -0.42 -7.28 13.74
N ALA A 84 -1.06 -6.69 12.76
CA ALA A 84 -1.40 -7.34 11.50
C ALA A 84 -0.51 -6.79 10.38
N LEU A 85 -0.17 -7.63 9.40
CA LEU A 85 0.49 -7.20 8.17
C LEU A 85 -0.48 -7.22 7.02
N SER A 86 -0.35 -6.24 6.12
CA SER A 86 -1.06 -6.22 4.84
C SER A 86 -0.13 -5.86 3.70
N PHE A 87 -0.40 -6.46 2.53
CA PHE A 87 0.27 -6.19 1.26
C PHE A 87 -0.79 -5.83 0.24
N ASP A 88 -0.64 -4.68 -0.41
CA ASP A 88 -1.60 -4.17 -1.38
C ASP A 88 -1.16 -4.53 -2.82
N ASP A 89 -2.05 -4.37 -3.79
CA ASP A 89 -1.92 -4.46 -5.24
C ASP A 89 -1.86 -5.88 -5.82
N GLY A 90 -1.34 -6.88 -5.09
CA GLY A 90 -1.26 -8.26 -5.58
C GLY A 90 -0.02 -8.57 -6.43
N TYR A 91 1.13 -7.97 -6.12
CA TYR A 91 2.38 -8.22 -6.82
C TYR A 91 2.91 -9.66 -6.66
N ALA A 92 3.55 -10.19 -7.69
CA ALA A 92 4.15 -11.53 -7.68
C ALA A 92 5.27 -11.69 -6.65
N ASP A 93 5.99 -10.61 -6.32
CA ASP A 93 7.02 -10.61 -5.28
C ASP A 93 6.43 -10.87 -3.88
N ASN A 94 5.14 -10.62 -3.67
CA ASN A 94 4.45 -10.96 -2.43
C ASN A 94 4.40 -12.49 -2.22
N VAL A 95 4.22 -13.25 -3.28
CA VAL A 95 4.25 -14.72 -3.23
C VAL A 95 5.68 -15.24 -3.26
N ARG A 96 6.49 -14.72 -4.17
CA ARG A 96 7.85 -15.24 -4.43
C ARG A 96 8.86 -14.89 -3.34
N ARG A 97 8.67 -13.76 -2.63
CA ARG A 97 9.61 -13.22 -1.64
C ARG A 97 9.00 -13.01 -0.26
N ALA A 98 7.84 -12.31 -0.15
CA ALA A 98 7.25 -12.04 1.17
C ALA A 98 6.74 -13.32 1.84
N LEU A 99 6.03 -14.18 1.12
CA LEU A 99 5.47 -15.43 1.66
C LEU A 99 6.51 -16.33 2.34
N PRO A 100 7.68 -16.65 1.74
CA PRO A 100 8.72 -17.44 2.42
C PRO A 100 9.25 -16.78 3.69
N LEU A 101 9.38 -15.44 3.71
CA LEU A 101 9.84 -14.70 4.88
C LEU A 101 8.82 -14.74 6.01
N LEU A 102 7.53 -14.59 5.68
CA LEU A 102 6.43 -14.70 6.63
C LEU A 102 6.36 -16.11 7.23
N ALA A 103 6.43 -17.13 6.39
CA ALA A 103 6.43 -18.52 6.83
C ALA A 103 7.60 -18.83 7.78
N ALA A 104 8.82 -18.38 7.45
CA ALA A 104 10.00 -18.55 8.30
C ALA A 104 9.89 -17.81 9.65
N ALA A 105 9.10 -16.74 9.71
CA ALA A 105 8.83 -15.98 10.94
C ALA A 105 7.61 -16.48 11.71
N GLY A 106 6.90 -17.50 11.23
CA GLY A 106 5.62 -17.96 11.80
C GLY A 106 4.53 -16.88 11.72
N ALA A 107 4.68 -15.91 10.82
CA ALA A 107 3.79 -14.77 10.65
C ALA A 107 2.74 -15.03 9.59
N ARG A 108 1.57 -14.39 9.74
CA ARG A 108 0.53 -14.35 8.72
C ARG A 108 0.23 -12.92 8.31
N ALA A 109 -0.30 -12.76 7.09
CA ALA A 109 -0.61 -11.46 6.53
C ALA A 109 -1.89 -11.51 5.67
N THR A 110 -2.44 -10.34 5.37
CA THR A 110 -3.55 -10.15 4.43
C THR A 110 -3.01 -9.56 3.14
N PHE A 111 -3.36 -10.15 2.01
CA PHE A 111 -2.96 -9.72 0.67
C PHE A 111 -4.17 -9.19 -0.08
N PHE A 112 -4.16 -7.92 -0.44
CA PHE A 112 -5.24 -7.26 -1.17
C PHE A 112 -4.94 -7.28 -2.66
N LEU A 113 -5.81 -7.94 -3.43
CA LEU A 113 -5.62 -8.20 -4.86
C LEU A 113 -6.39 -7.22 -5.72
N THR A 114 -5.72 -6.59 -6.69
CA THR A 114 -6.35 -5.84 -7.77
C THR A 114 -6.83 -6.82 -8.84
N ALA A 115 -8.02 -7.39 -8.60
CA ALA A 115 -8.46 -8.62 -9.22
C ALA A 115 -8.59 -8.55 -10.75
N GLY A 116 -9.06 -7.43 -11.29
CA GLY A 116 -9.21 -7.25 -12.74
C GLY A 116 -7.87 -7.14 -13.46
N LEU A 117 -6.91 -6.42 -12.87
CA LEU A 117 -5.56 -6.32 -13.46
C LEU A 117 -4.84 -7.67 -13.47
N ILE A 118 -5.02 -8.48 -12.40
CA ILE A 118 -4.51 -9.86 -12.36
C ILE A 118 -5.18 -10.72 -13.43
N GLU A 119 -6.51 -10.61 -13.60
CA GLU A 119 -7.27 -11.37 -14.61
C GLU A 119 -6.83 -11.05 -16.04
N GLU A 120 -6.59 -9.77 -16.31
CA GLU A 120 -6.15 -9.29 -17.62
C GLU A 120 -4.64 -9.42 -17.83
N HIS A 121 -3.89 -9.84 -16.82
CA HIS A 121 -2.42 -9.85 -16.81
C HIS A 121 -1.84 -8.50 -17.26
N ARG A 122 -2.36 -7.40 -16.71
CA ARG A 122 -2.03 -6.03 -17.07
C ARG A 122 -1.31 -5.31 -15.95
N ALA A 123 -0.25 -4.58 -16.31
CA ALA A 123 0.48 -3.76 -15.36
C ALA A 123 -0.42 -2.64 -14.79
N PRO A 124 -0.28 -2.29 -13.52
CA PRO A 124 -0.90 -1.10 -12.96
C PRO A 124 -0.41 0.18 -13.66
N TRP A 125 -1.28 1.17 -13.78
CA TRP A 125 -0.98 2.42 -14.50
C TRP A 125 0.27 3.16 -13.99
N TRP A 126 0.55 3.08 -12.72
CA TRP A 126 1.76 3.70 -12.13
C TRP A 126 3.05 2.96 -12.50
N ASP A 127 2.99 1.65 -12.67
CA ASP A 127 4.11 0.86 -13.15
C ASP A 127 4.32 1.06 -14.65
N GLU A 128 3.22 1.19 -15.42
CA GLU A 128 3.29 1.58 -16.85
C GLU A 128 3.95 2.95 -17.01
N LEU A 129 3.51 3.95 -16.22
CA LEU A 129 4.12 5.28 -16.24
C LEU A 129 5.61 5.24 -15.87
N ALA A 130 5.96 4.49 -14.83
CA ALA A 130 7.34 4.33 -14.42
C ALA A 130 8.19 3.64 -15.49
N HIS A 131 7.64 2.61 -16.14
CA HIS A 131 8.29 1.90 -17.24
C HIS A 131 8.53 2.83 -18.45
N LEU A 132 7.53 3.59 -18.87
CA LEU A 132 7.64 4.54 -19.96
C LEU A 132 8.75 5.56 -19.71
N LEU A 133 8.83 6.11 -18.51
CA LEU A 133 9.88 7.07 -18.16
C LEU A 133 11.26 6.40 -18.02
N ALA A 134 11.33 5.18 -17.47
CA ALA A 134 12.58 4.45 -17.32
C ALA A 134 13.21 4.06 -18.67
N THR A 135 12.36 3.74 -19.67
CA THR A 135 12.78 3.26 -20.99
C THR A 135 12.68 4.30 -22.09
N ALA A 136 12.36 5.56 -21.74
CA ALA A 136 12.22 6.66 -22.67
C ALA A 136 13.44 6.78 -23.58
N ARG A 137 13.19 6.91 -24.89
CA ARG A 137 14.23 7.06 -25.95
C ARG A 137 14.54 8.52 -26.25
N VAL A 138 13.86 9.45 -25.60
CA VAL A 138 14.04 10.89 -25.72
C VAL A 138 14.64 11.46 -24.44
N GLY A 139 15.48 12.49 -24.57
CA GLY A 139 16.12 13.14 -23.43
C GLY A 139 15.20 14.13 -22.69
N ARG A 140 14.04 14.47 -23.28
CA ARG A 140 13.11 15.47 -22.74
C ARG A 140 11.67 15.08 -23.04
N LEU A 141 10.78 15.41 -22.13
CA LEU A 141 9.33 15.31 -22.29
C LEU A 141 8.72 16.68 -22.00
N GLU A 142 8.02 17.24 -22.95
CA GLU A 142 7.14 18.39 -22.72
C GLU A 142 5.75 17.89 -22.38
N HIS A 143 5.19 18.26 -21.23
CA HIS A 143 3.85 17.89 -20.80
C HIS A 143 3.20 19.05 -20.06
N GLU A 144 2.01 19.47 -20.48
CA GLU A 144 1.26 20.61 -19.92
C GLU A 144 2.11 21.88 -19.76
N GLY A 145 2.88 22.22 -20.81
CA GLY A 145 3.75 23.41 -20.82
C GLY A 145 4.98 23.34 -19.91
N ARG A 146 5.28 22.16 -19.35
CA ARG A 146 6.46 21.90 -18.54
C ARG A 146 7.41 20.95 -19.25
N ILE A 147 8.71 21.24 -19.15
CA ILE A 147 9.77 20.38 -19.67
C ILE A 147 10.32 19.52 -18.54
N HIS A 148 10.31 18.21 -18.77
CA HIS A 148 10.88 17.20 -17.86
C HIS A 148 12.14 16.63 -18.51
N GLU A 149 13.29 16.78 -17.85
CA GLU A 149 14.55 16.19 -18.29
C GLU A 149 14.54 14.68 -17.96
N LEU A 150 14.91 13.86 -18.97
CA LEU A 150 14.89 12.40 -18.88
C LEU A 150 16.24 11.76 -19.17
N ALA A 151 17.30 12.58 -19.32
CA ALA A 151 18.62 12.11 -19.68
C ALA A 151 19.27 11.20 -18.61
N ASP A 152 18.91 11.39 -17.35
CA ASP A 152 19.40 10.60 -16.22
C ASP A 152 18.24 10.10 -15.32
N GLU A 153 18.58 9.17 -14.42
CA GLU A 153 17.61 8.59 -13.49
C GLU A 153 16.99 9.66 -12.57
N THR A 154 17.75 10.64 -12.14
CA THR A 154 17.25 11.71 -11.26
C THR A 154 16.19 12.55 -11.95
N GLY A 155 16.38 12.87 -13.23
CA GLY A 155 15.41 13.57 -14.07
C GLY A 155 14.15 12.74 -14.25
N ARG A 156 14.28 11.45 -14.57
CA ARG A 156 13.17 10.49 -14.72
C ARG A 156 12.36 10.36 -13.43
N VAL A 157 13.00 10.26 -12.26
CA VAL A 157 12.32 10.24 -10.95
C VAL A 157 11.57 11.55 -10.70
N ARG A 158 12.16 12.70 -11.07
CA ARG A 158 11.47 14.00 -10.94
C ARG A 158 10.26 14.08 -11.85
N ALA A 159 10.38 13.63 -13.12
CA ALA A 159 9.28 13.56 -14.07
C ALA A 159 8.14 12.67 -13.54
N LEU A 160 8.46 11.46 -13.05
CA LEU A 160 7.48 10.55 -12.46
C LEU A 160 6.71 11.22 -11.31
N ARG A 161 7.40 11.85 -10.37
CA ARG A 161 6.77 12.55 -9.24
C ARG A 161 5.89 13.71 -9.67
N ALA A 162 6.22 14.39 -10.75
CA ALA A 162 5.43 15.49 -11.29
C ALA A 162 4.17 15.00 -12.01
N LEU A 163 4.24 13.85 -12.69
CA LEU A 163 3.14 13.29 -13.47
C LEU A 163 2.13 12.49 -12.63
N LEU A 164 2.59 11.81 -11.57
CA LEU A 164 1.71 11.00 -10.71
C LEU A 164 0.44 11.72 -10.22
N PRO A 165 0.45 13.01 -9.82
CA PRO A 165 -0.77 13.71 -9.40
C PRO A 165 -1.79 13.87 -10.52
N ALA A 166 -1.35 14.14 -11.75
CA ALA A 166 -2.24 14.29 -12.91
C ALA A 166 -2.97 12.97 -13.21
N PHE A 167 -2.24 11.85 -13.16
CA PHE A 167 -2.84 10.52 -13.32
C PHE A 167 -3.83 10.16 -12.21
N ARG A 168 -3.62 10.65 -10.99
CA ARG A 168 -4.56 10.45 -9.88
C ARG A 168 -5.84 11.26 -10.03
N ALA A 169 -5.74 12.45 -10.58
CA ALA A 169 -6.87 13.36 -10.76
C ALA A 169 -7.80 12.97 -11.92
N SER A 170 -7.34 12.14 -12.85
CA SER A 170 -8.08 11.78 -14.08
C SER A 170 -8.20 10.26 -14.26
N PRO A 171 -9.06 9.57 -13.50
CA PRO A 171 -9.17 8.12 -13.59
C PRO A 171 -9.78 7.64 -14.91
N VAL A 172 -10.61 8.45 -15.53
CA VAL A 172 -11.39 8.07 -16.73
C VAL A 172 -10.52 7.90 -17.98
N ASP A 173 -9.32 8.46 -17.99
CA ASP A 173 -8.49 8.52 -19.20
C ASP A 173 -7.01 8.14 -18.99
N GLN A 174 -6.72 7.43 -17.90
CA GLN A 174 -5.33 6.98 -17.60
C GLN A 174 -4.72 6.21 -18.77
N ARG A 175 -5.51 5.40 -19.45
CA ARG A 175 -5.05 4.60 -20.59
C ARG A 175 -4.68 5.49 -21.79
N ALA A 176 -5.54 6.41 -22.18
CA ALA A 176 -5.27 7.34 -23.28
C ALA A 176 -4.04 8.22 -22.98
N LEU A 177 -3.88 8.65 -21.71
CA LEU A 177 -2.70 9.38 -21.27
C LEU A 177 -1.42 8.54 -21.38
N LEU A 178 -1.44 7.27 -21.00
CA LEU A 178 -0.30 6.36 -21.12
C LEU A 178 0.05 6.08 -22.58
N GLU A 179 -0.93 5.79 -23.42
CA GLU A 179 -0.73 5.58 -24.87
C GLU A 179 -0.13 6.81 -25.54
N GLY A 180 -0.66 8.01 -25.22
CA GLY A 180 -0.11 9.28 -25.71
C GLY A 180 1.32 9.53 -25.25
N LEU A 181 1.64 9.19 -24.01
CA LEU A 181 3.01 9.30 -23.48
C LEU A 181 3.94 8.27 -24.14
N ALA A 182 3.51 7.03 -24.35
CA ALA A 182 4.31 5.99 -24.99
C ALA A 182 4.79 6.42 -26.38
N GLY A 183 3.89 6.98 -27.19
CA GLY A 183 4.23 7.52 -28.51
C GLY A 183 5.25 8.65 -28.44
N ARG A 184 5.10 9.59 -27.51
CA ARG A 184 6.00 10.75 -27.33
C ARG A 184 7.36 10.38 -26.78
N LEU A 185 7.43 9.35 -25.94
CA LEU A 185 8.65 8.83 -25.34
C LEU A 185 9.39 7.82 -26.26
N GLY A 186 8.75 7.41 -27.37
CA GLY A 186 9.30 6.45 -28.31
C GLY A 186 9.44 5.04 -27.71
N VAL A 187 8.58 4.67 -26.77
CA VAL A 187 8.59 3.37 -26.10
C VAL A 187 7.58 2.44 -26.75
N PRO A 188 8.02 1.35 -27.41
CA PRO A 188 7.10 0.39 -28.02
C PRO A 188 6.61 -0.64 -26.99
N GLY A 189 5.35 -1.01 -27.10
CA GLY A 189 4.74 -2.09 -26.34
C GLY A 189 4.36 -1.75 -24.90
N PRO A 190 3.61 -2.64 -24.26
CA PRO A 190 3.15 -2.47 -22.89
C PRO A 190 4.28 -2.68 -21.87
N ALA A 191 4.10 -2.14 -20.67
CA ALA A 191 4.95 -2.46 -19.53
C ALA A 191 4.85 -3.95 -19.15
N PRO A 192 5.93 -4.56 -18.64
CA PRO A 192 5.84 -5.89 -18.06
C PRO A 192 4.85 -5.92 -16.89
N CYS A 193 3.97 -6.92 -16.86
CA CYS A 193 3.09 -7.13 -15.73
C CYS A 193 3.84 -7.89 -14.62
N GLU A 194 3.98 -7.26 -13.46
CA GLU A 194 4.64 -7.84 -12.29
C GLU A 194 3.63 -8.27 -11.21
N LEU A 195 2.34 -8.34 -11.54
CA LEU A 195 1.32 -8.89 -10.65
C LEU A 195 1.41 -10.42 -10.62
N ALA A 196 0.94 -11.01 -9.52
CA ALA A 196 0.85 -12.44 -9.34
C ALA A 196 -0.16 -13.05 -10.32
N THR A 197 0.05 -14.31 -10.70
CA THR A 197 -1.00 -15.10 -11.37
C THR A 197 -2.02 -15.61 -10.35
N TRP A 198 -3.18 -16.10 -10.83
CA TRP A 198 -4.17 -16.71 -9.93
C TRP A 198 -3.65 -17.98 -9.23
N GLU A 199 -2.78 -18.74 -9.88
CA GLU A 199 -2.11 -19.90 -9.30
C GLU A 199 -1.19 -19.47 -8.15
N GLU A 200 -0.44 -18.39 -8.32
CA GLU A 200 0.38 -17.81 -7.25
C GLU A 200 -0.49 -17.26 -6.11
N CYS A 201 -1.61 -16.58 -6.43
CA CYS A 201 -2.55 -16.11 -5.41
C CYS A 201 -3.16 -17.28 -4.61
N ALA A 202 -3.40 -18.43 -5.24
CA ALA A 202 -3.90 -19.63 -4.54
C ALA A 202 -2.88 -20.15 -3.50
N LEU A 203 -1.57 -20.02 -3.75
CA LEU A 203 -0.52 -20.40 -2.78
C LEU A 203 -0.59 -19.60 -1.49
N LEU A 204 -1.01 -18.33 -1.55
CA LEU A 204 -1.23 -17.51 -0.35
C LEU A 204 -2.26 -18.17 0.58
N ARG A 205 -3.38 -18.62 0.02
CA ARG A 205 -4.44 -19.28 0.81
C ARG A 205 -3.99 -20.62 1.36
N VAL A 206 -3.30 -21.43 0.54
CA VAL A 206 -2.73 -22.72 1.00
C VAL A 206 -1.78 -22.53 2.17
N ALA A 207 -1.02 -21.44 2.16
CA ALA A 207 -0.10 -21.07 3.25
C ALA A 207 -0.79 -20.42 4.47
N GLY A 208 -2.12 -20.36 4.51
CA GLY A 208 -2.88 -19.79 5.63
C GLY A 208 -2.87 -18.26 5.68
N MET A 209 -2.52 -17.59 4.58
CA MET A 209 -2.63 -16.16 4.46
C MET A 209 -4.08 -15.75 4.13
N GLU A 210 -4.46 -14.52 4.49
CA GLU A 210 -5.75 -13.95 4.13
C GLU A 210 -5.66 -13.23 2.80
N VAL A 211 -6.65 -13.44 1.93
CA VAL A 211 -6.81 -12.68 0.69
C VAL A 211 -7.99 -11.74 0.84
N GLY A 212 -7.75 -10.46 0.55
CA GLY A 212 -8.72 -9.38 0.49
C GLY A 212 -8.86 -8.79 -0.92
N ALA A 213 -9.84 -7.92 -1.12
CA ALA A 213 -10.10 -7.24 -2.37
C ALA A 213 -9.39 -5.85 -2.41
N HIS A 214 -8.97 -5.43 -3.62
CA HIS A 214 -8.42 -4.10 -3.87
C HIS A 214 -8.99 -3.49 -5.15
N THR A 215 -10.31 -3.66 -5.35
CA THR A 215 -11.07 -3.31 -6.57
C THR A 215 -10.65 -4.15 -7.81
N LEU A 216 -11.25 -3.89 -8.95
CA LEU A 216 -10.87 -4.53 -10.22
C LEU A 216 -9.63 -3.86 -10.82
N THR A 217 -9.66 -2.53 -10.98
CA THR A 217 -8.66 -1.79 -11.77
C THR A 217 -7.88 -0.72 -10.99
N HIS A 218 -8.11 -0.63 -9.68
CA HIS A 218 -7.45 0.29 -8.75
C HIS A 218 -7.75 1.78 -9.05
N PRO A 219 -9.01 2.21 -9.26
CA PRO A 219 -9.34 3.62 -9.40
C PRO A 219 -9.35 4.34 -8.04
N PHE A 220 -9.25 5.67 -8.06
CA PHE A 220 -9.63 6.49 -6.91
C PHE A 220 -11.16 6.54 -6.85
N LEU A 221 -11.75 5.84 -5.88
CA LEU A 221 -13.20 5.55 -5.87
C LEU A 221 -14.06 6.82 -5.81
N SER A 222 -13.67 7.81 -5.00
CA SER A 222 -14.43 9.06 -4.88
C SER A 222 -14.53 9.87 -6.18
N THR A 223 -13.72 9.54 -7.19
CA THR A 223 -13.75 10.19 -8.51
C THR A 223 -14.73 9.53 -9.47
N LEU A 224 -15.30 8.38 -9.10
CA LEU A 224 -16.23 7.60 -9.92
C LEU A 224 -17.68 7.80 -9.49
N PRO A 225 -18.64 7.70 -10.43
CA PRO A 225 -20.05 7.54 -10.08
C PRO A 225 -20.31 6.33 -9.18
N ALA A 226 -21.31 6.41 -8.30
CA ALA A 226 -21.61 5.36 -7.33
C ALA A 226 -21.80 3.96 -7.96
N ALA A 227 -22.41 3.89 -9.15
CA ALA A 227 -22.61 2.63 -9.87
C ALA A 227 -21.27 1.99 -10.30
N GLU A 228 -20.28 2.80 -10.71
CA GLU A 228 -18.95 2.33 -11.08
C GLU A 228 -18.15 1.91 -9.86
N GLN A 229 -18.25 2.65 -8.74
CA GLN A 229 -17.68 2.22 -7.46
C GLN A 229 -18.20 0.85 -7.03
N ALA A 230 -19.53 0.62 -7.16
CA ALA A 230 -20.15 -0.64 -6.85
C ALA A 230 -19.67 -1.78 -7.77
N ALA A 231 -19.50 -1.51 -9.06
CA ALA A 231 -18.95 -2.46 -10.03
C ALA A 231 -17.49 -2.83 -9.73
N GLU A 232 -16.65 -1.84 -9.44
CA GLU A 232 -15.24 -2.03 -9.07
C GLU A 232 -15.06 -2.87 -7.80
N ILE A 233 -15.82 -2.55 -6.76
CA ILE A 233 -15.75 -3.26 -5.47
C ILE A 233 -16.42 -4.63 -5.59
N GLY A 234 -17.70 -4.68 -6.01
CA GLY A 234 -18.46 -5.92 -6.11
C GLY A 234 -17.83 -6.92 -7.07
N GLY A 235 -17.44 -6.46 -8.25
CA GLY A 235 -16.77 -7.29 -9.26
C GLY A 235 -15.46 -7.90 -8.76
N SER A 236 -14.68 -7.17 -7.95
CA SER A 236 -13.45 -7.71 -7.36
C SER A 236 -13.73 -8.84 -6.35
N PHE A 237 -14.75 -8.70 -5.50
CA PHE A 237 -15.17 -9.74 -4.57
C PHE A 237 -15.64 -11.00 -5.29
N GLU A 238 -16.43 -10.86 -6.34
CA GLU A 238 -16.94 -11.97 -7.14
C GLU A 238 -15.83 -12.68 -7.92
N LEU A 239 -14.91 -11.92 -8.51
CA LEU A 239 -13.79 -12.48 -9.26
C LEU A 239 -12.85 -13.28 -8.35
N ILE A 240 -12.48 -12.75 -7.19
CA ILE A 240 -11.68 -13.45 -6.20
C ILE A 240 -12.40 -14.71 -5.71
N ALA A 241 -13.70 -14.62 -5.41
CA ALA A 241 -14.49 -15.79 -4.97
C ALA A 241 -14.51 -16.90 -6.02
N ARG A 242 -14.67 -16.55 -7.29
CA ARG A 242 -14.68 -17.49 -8.42
C ARG A 242 -13.32 -18.14 -8.64
N ARG A 243 -12.24 -17.35 -8.57
CA ARG A 243 -10.87 -17.82 -8.87
C ARG A 243 -10.24 -18.60 -7.71
N LEU A 244 -10.51 -18.20 -6.47
CA LEU A 244 -9.87 -18.77 -5.29
C LEU A 244 -10.80 -19.64 -4.41
N GLY A 245 -12.06 -19.82 -4.82
CA GLY A 245 -13.01 -20.70 -4.10
C GLY A 245 -13.43 -20.20 -2.73
N GLY A 246 -13.42 -18.87 -2.50
CA GLY A 246 -13.91 -18.28 -1.26
C GLY A 246 -13.98 -16.76 -1.33
N ARG A 247 -15.06 -16.19 -0.82
CA ARG A 247 -15.30 -14.74 -0.83
C ARG A 247 -14.34 -14.03 0.11
N PRO A 248 -13.66 -12.94 -0.31
CA PRO A 248 -12.84 -12.15 0.59
C PRO A 248 -13.68 -11.51 1.70
N ARG A 249 -13.09 -11.31 2.88
CA ARG A 249 -13.77 -10.66 4.01
C ARG A 249 -13.49 -9.17 4.09
N GLY A 250 -12.39 -8.72 3.53
CA GLY A 250 -11.93 -7.35 3.65
C GLY A 250 -11.64 -6.69 2.33
N LEU A 251 -11.70 -5.35 2.35
CA LEU A 251 -11.37 -4.46 1.26
C LEU A 251 -10.25 -3.51 1.69
N ALA A 252 -9.29 -3.25 0.81
CA ALA A 252 -8.46 -2.05 0.89
C ALA A 252 -8.92 -1.05 -0.17
N TYR A 253 -9.19 0.18 0.24
CA TYR A 253 -9.52 1.23 -0.72
C TYR A 253 -8.26 1.69 -1.46
N PRO A 254 -8.26 1.75 -2.82
CA PRO A 254 -7.14 2.28 -3.60
C PRO A 254 -6.70 3.67 -3.11
N GLY A 255 -5.42 3.81 -2.79
CA GLY A 255 -4.92 5.05 -2.18
C GLY A 255 -5.53 5.43 -0.83
N GLY A 256 -6.44 4.62 -0.28
CA GLY A 256 -7.26 4.93 0.89
C GLY A 256 -8.43 5.86 0.58
N ASP A 257 -8.66 6.14 -0.70
CA ASP A 257 -9.69 7.04 -1.21
C ASP A 257 -11.07 6.36 -1.20
N HIS A 258 -12.04 6.99 -0.56
CA HIS A 258 -13.41 6.49 -0.42
C HIS A 258 -14.36 7.61 -0.01
N ASP A 259 -15.63 7.42 -0.30
CA ASP A 259 -16.76 8.27 0.11
C ASP A 259 -17.92 7.42 0.64
N ALA A 260 -19.08 8.01 0.83
CA ALA A 260 -20.27 7.31 1.32
C ALA A 260 -20.71 6.18 0.36
N ALA A 261 -20.60 6.39 -0.95
CA ALA A 261 -20.95 5.37 -1.94
C ALA A 261 -19.99 4.17 -1.89
N SER A 262 -18.68 4.42 -1.70
CA SER A 262 -17.68 3.36 -1.49
C SER A 262 -17.99 2.50 -0.26
N LEU A 263 -18.40 3.14 0.85
CA LEU A 263 -18.78 2.44 2.08
C LEU A 263 -20.03 1.57 1.89
N GLU A 264 -21.01 2.07 1.15
CA GLU A 264 -22.23 1.32 0.81
C GLU A 264 -21.90 0.15 -0.12
N ALA A 265 -21.14 0.38 -1.17
CA ALA A 265 -20.70 -0.65 -2.10
C ALA A 265 -19.90 -1.76 -1.41
N ALA A 266 -19.02 -1.42 -0.46
CA ALA A 266 -18.26 -2.41 0.31
C ALA A 266 -19.19 -3.30 1.15
N ARG A 267 -20.20 -2.70 1.82
CA ARG A 267 -21.22 -3.47 2.57
C ARG A 267 -22.05 -4.36 1.66
N ALA A 268 -22.51 -3.83 0.53
CA ALA A 268 -23.29 -4.58 -0.46
C ALA A 268 -22.49 -5.74 -1.06
N ALA A 269 -21.18 -5.58 -1.27
CA ALA A 269 -20.28 -6.65 -1.70
C ALA A 269 -20.06 -7.73 -0.62
N GLY A 270 -20.53 -7.53 0.61
CA GLY A 270 -20.38 -8.47 1.72
C GLY A 270 -19.04 -8.35 2.45
N ALA A 271 -18.34 -7.22 2.34
CA ALA A 271 -17.18 -6.96 3.17
C ALA A 271 -17.57 -6.92 4.66
N ALA A 272 -16.75 -7.50 5.51
CA ALA A 272 -16.88 -7.40 6.95
C ALA A 272 -16.13 -6.18 7.51
N TRP A 273 -15.10 -5.73 6.79
CA TRP A 273 -14.27 -4.59 7.15
C TRP A 273 -13.53 -4.02 5.93
N ALA A 274 -13.08 -2.78 6.06
CA ALA A 274 -12.22 -2.17 5.05
C ALA A 274 -11.11 -1.32 5.71
N VAL A 275 -9.97 -1.22 5.02
CA VAL A 275 -8.79 -0.48 5.47
C VAL A 275 -8.53 0.73 4.59
N THR A 276 -8.03 1.80 5.21
CA THR A 276 -7.63 3.04 4.57
C THR A 276 -6.10 3.18 4.56
N THR A 277 -5.59 4.31 4.07
CA THR A 277 -4.18 4.70 4.19
C THR A 277 -3.94 5.68 5.34
N ARG A 278 -5.00 6.08 6.06
CA ARG A 278 -4.87 6.99 7.21
C ARG A 278 -4.04 6.32 8.30
N ALA A 279 -3.02 7.07 8.79
CA ALA A 279 -2.12 6.56 9.79
C ALA A 279 -2.81 6.49 11.16
N GLY A 280 -2.62 5.37 11.88
CA GLY A 280 -3.17 5.22 13.22
C GLY A 280 -3.11 3.82 13.78
N GLU A 281 -3.71 3.66 14.94
CA GLU A 281 -3.90 2.42 15.69
C GLU A 281 -5.40 2.23 15.94
N ASN A 282 -5.91 1.03 15.69
CA ASN A 282 -7.32 0.72 15.87
C ASN A 282 -7.57 0.24 17.31
N ARG A 283 -8.66 0.71 17.90
CA ARG A 283 -9.11 0.32 19.25
C ARG A 283 -10.54 -0.21 19.20
N ALA A 284 -11.02 -0.74 20.30
CA ALA A 284 -12.42 -1.15 20.41
C ALA A 284 -13.35 -0.02 19.97
N GLY A 285 -14.34 -0.34 19.13
CA GLY A 285 -15.25 0.65 18.54
C GLY A 285 -14.72 1.39 17.31
N ALA A 286 -13.51 1.06 16.80
CA ALA A 286 -13.03 1.62 15.55
C ALA A 286 -14.01 1.33 14.40
N PRO A 287 -14.29 2.30 13.49
CA PRO A 287 -15.17 2.08 12.35
C PRO A 287 -14.65 0.96 11.46
N ALA A 288 -15.42 -0.13 11.35
CA ALA A 288 -14.98 -1.35 10.65
C ALA A 288 -14.63 -1.12 9.17
N PHE A 289 -15.22 -0.11 8.53
CA PHE A 289 -15.00 0.23 7.12
C PHE A 289 -14.01 1.37 6.90
N GLU A 290 -13.31 1.82 7.94
CA GLU A 290 -12.35 2.91 7.86
C GLU A 290 -11.12 2.64 8.75
N LEU A 291 -10.67 1.38 8.81
CA LEU A 291 -9.55 0.97 9.65
C LEU A 291 -8.25 1.69 9.25
N LEU A 292 -7.51 2.07 10.26
CA LEU A 292 -6.25 2.81 10.13
C LEU A 292 -5.09 1.86 9.88
N ARG A 293 -4.12 2.28 9.05
CA ARG A 293 -2.90 1.52 8.77
C ARG A 293 -1.64 2.38 8.90
N ARG A 294 -0.51 1.76 9.14
CA ARG A 294 0.82 2.41 9.17
C ARG A 294 1.72 1.84 8.09
N GLY A 295 2.41 2.70 7.35
CA GLY A 295 3.44 2.28 6.39
C GLY A 295 4.80 2.16 7.07
N LEU A 296 5.48 1.02 6.94
CA LEU A 296 6.87 0.85 7.35
C LEU A 296 7.81 0.84 6.13
N SER A 297 7.87 1.95 5.42
CA SER A 297 8.73 2.13 4.26
C SER A 297 10.23 2.13 4.61
N GLU A 298 11.09 2.00 3.60
CA GLU A 298 12.54 2.15 3.78
C GLU A 298 12.90 3.48 4.44
N GLY A 299 12.32 4.58 3.97
CA GLY A 299 12.54 5.90 4.55
C GLY A 299 12.08 6.02 6.01
N ALA A 300 11.13 5.17 6.45
CA ALA A 300 10.65 5.11 7.82
C ALA A 300 11.60 4.34 8.75
N CYS A 301 12.25 3.30 8.22
CA CYS A 301 12.99 2.31 9.02
C CYS A 301 14.51 2.48 8.96
N LEU A 302 15.04 3.25 7.99
CA LEU A 302 16.49 3.43 7.85
C LEU A 302 17.00 4.65 8.62
N GLY A 303 18.11 4.45 9.37
CA GLY A 303 18.82 5.50 10.09
C GLY A 303 19.68 6.40 9.17
N PRO A 304 20.44 7.36 9.76
CA PRO A 304 21.25 8.31 9.00
C PRO A 304 22.25 7.66 8.03
N GLY A 305 22.80 6.51 8.37
CA GLY A 305 23.73 5.73 7.53
C GLY A 305 23.08 4.77 6.55
N GLY A 306 21.76 4.86 6.29
CA GLY A 306 21.06 3.95 5.39
C GLY A 306 20.89 2.52 5.92
N ARG A 307 21.24 2.27 7.20
CA ARG A 307 21.09 0.98 7.84
C ARG A 307 19.75 0.87 8.59
N PHE A 308 19.23 -0.35 8.72
CA PHE A 308 18.05 -0.62 9.53
C PHE A 308 18.21 -0.07 10.94
N SER A 309 17.19 0.60 11.43
CA SER A 309 17.10 1.19 12.77
C SER A 309 15.87 0.66 13.50
N ALA A 310 16.06 -0.28 14.39
CA ALA A 310 15.01 -0.80 15.26
C ALA A 310 14.27 0.33 15.99
N ARG A 311 15.01 1.35 16.44
CA ARG A 311 14.45 2.50 17.15
C ARG A 311 13.48 3.31 16.27
N LEU A 312 13.87 3.64 15.02
CA LEU A 312 13.01 4.38 14.10
C LEU A 312 11.79 3.56 13.71
N THR A 313 11.98 2.26 13.44
CA THR A 313 10.90 1.33 13.12
C THR A 313 9.89 1.25 14.26
N LEU A 314 10.34 1.12 15.51
CA LEU A 314 9.44 1.12 16.68
C LEU A 314 8.76 2.48 16.88
N ALA A 315 9.46 3.58 16.67
CA ALA A 315 8.86 4.92 16.78
C ALA A 315 7.77 5.15 15.72
N GLU A 316 7.94 4.59 14.51
CA GLU A 316 6.89 4.60 13.47
C GLU A 316 5.72 3.70 13.88
N LEU A 317 6.02 2.47 14.31
CA LEU A 317 5.01 1.53 14.79
C LEU A 317 4.21 2.09 15.97
N ASP A 318 4.84 2.88 16.85
CA ASP A 318 4.22 3.52 18.01
C ASP A 318 3.51 4.84 17.68
N GLY A 319 3.54 5.30 16.44
CA GLY A 319 2.90 6.56 16.06
C GLY A 319 3.56 7.84 16.59
N ARG A 320 4.83 7.75 17.04
CA ARG A 320 5.54 8.91 17.59
C ARG A 320 5.71 10.06 16.61
N PHE A 321 5.69 9.77 15.30
CA PHE A 321 5.84 10.77 14.24
C PHE A 321 4.51 11.35 13.74
N GLU A 322 3.36 10.82 14.11
CA GLU A 322 2.05 11.31 13.66
C GLU A 322 1.80 12.74 14.10
N ARG A 323 2.09 13.05 15.37
CA ARG A 323 1.96 14.40 15.91
C ARG A 323 2.86 15.40 15.17
N LEU A 324 4.04 14.98 14.71
CA LEU A 324 4.95 15.82 13.94
C LEU A 324 4.47 16.04 12.51
N ARG A 325 3.82 15.06 11.91
CA ARG A 325 3.21 15.17 10.58
C ARG A 325 1.98 16.06 10.60
N ALA A 326 1.10 15.89 11.60
CA ALA A 326 -0.08 16.72 11.79
C ALA A 326 0.26 18.20 11.95
N ARG A 327 1.35 18.54 12.65
CA ARG A 327 1.81 19.93 12.82
C ARG A 327 2.43 20.55 11.55
N ARG A 328 2.77 19.72 10.54
CA ARG A 328 3.36 20.17 9.26
C ARG A 328 2.38 20.17 8.11
N ALA A 329 1.22 19.54 8.26
CA ALA A 329 0.14 19.71 7.31
C ALA A 329 -0.27 21.19 7.36
N PRO A 330 -0.31 21.92 6.22
CA PRO A 330 -0.93 23.24 6.22
C PRO A 330 -2.34 23.06 6.78
N ALA A 331 -2.73 23.92 7.71
CA ALA A 331 -4.10 23.97 8.20
C ALA A 331 -4.99 24.01 6.95
N ALA A 332 -5.79 22.96 6.74
CA ALA A 332 -6.85 23.02 5.76
C ALA A 332 -7.65 24.26 6.15
N ALA A 333 -7.71 25.24 5.25
CA ALA A 333 -8.48 26.43 5.45
C ALA A 333 -9.91 25.97 5.78
N GLU A 334 -10.33 26.21 7.02
CA GLU A 334 -11.73 26.26 7.38
C GLU A 334 -12.36 27.33 6.49
N THR A 335 -12.87 26.93 5.34
CA THR A 335 -13.82 27.74 4.61
C THR A 335 -15.15 27.57 5.30
N ALA A 336 -15.37 28.44 6.29
CA ALA A 336 -16.71 28.81 6.73
C ALA A 336 -17.47 29.40 5.55
N GLY A 337 -18.78 29.06 5.41
CA GLY A 337 -19.76 29.66 4.54
C GLY A 337 -20.68 28.62 3.96
#